data_d89de8c2a27ed8b7613245ab3813d309
#
_entry.id   d89de8c2a27ed8b7613245ab3813d309
#
_cell.length_a   1.000
_cell.length_b   1.000
_cell.length_c   1.000
_cell.angle_alpha   90.00
_cell.angle_beta   90.00
_cell.angle_gamma   90.00
#
_symmetry.space_group_name_H-M   'P 1'
#
loop_
_entity.id
_entity.type
_entity.pdbx_description
1 polymer ?
#
loop_
_entity_poly.entity_id
_entity_poly.type
_entity_poly.pdbx_seq_one_letter_code
_entity_poly.pdbx_strand_id
1 'polypeptide(L)'
;ICHNGEFEQQILQMSDLSTFDEFDKVVEDCWERGPQAIAHLRPMTLEGCVMRISDIIAYVGKDRQDALRAGAATEETFDDGLGGAYNAWATSAFVADIVQNSFGKPQISLSEEAFKEMKRAKRENYQKIYGASEANGDFSEDIKRLFEKLYEYELSSLKSGDQSLAIFKHHIEPVSRHLSRYGHTYDWKSDVHRTVVDFISAMTDDYFVATCEALFPEAQELFPKRSYFAEGVRA
;
A
#
# COMPACT_ATOMS: atom_id res chain seq x y z
N ILE A 1 -0.57 -9.67 -5.05
CA ILE A 1 -0.64 -11.11 -4.68
C ILE A 1 0.75 -11.63 -4.30
N CYS A 2 1.81 -11.36 -5.08
CA CYS A 2 3.19 -11.75 -4.72
C CYS A 2 3.72 -11.07 -3.44
N HIS A 3 3.07 -10.06 -2.98
CA HIS A 3 3.46 -9.17 -1.90
C HIS A 3 2.81 -9.51 -0.55
N ASN A 4 1.71 -10.24 -0.55
CA ASN A 4 0.95 -10.54 0.64
C ASN A 4 1.65 -11.59 1.52
N GLY A 5 1.57 -11.38 2.80
CA GLY A 5 2.19 -12.18 3.85
C GLY A 5 3.36 -11.45 4.49
N GLU A 6 3.42 -11.47 5.80
CA GLU A 6 4.53 -10.86 6.52
C GLU A 6 5.85 -11.54 6.19
N PHE A 7 6.91 -10.74 6.06
CA PHE A 7 8.25 -11.23 5.88
C PHE A 7 8.78 -11.77 7.22
N GLU A 8 8.58 -13.06 7.45
CA GLU A 8 9.02 -13.74 8.66
C GLU A 8 10.24 -14.67 8.43
N GLN A 9 10.71 -14.78 7.18
CA GLN A 9 11.75 -15.73 6.82
C GLN A 9 13.00 -15.03 6.29
N GLN A 10 14.15 -15.42 6.79
CA GLN A 10 15.47 -14.99 6.30
C GLN A 10 15.71 -15.42 4.85
N ILE A 11 15.14 -16.54 4.46
CA ILE A 11 15.28 -17.13 3.13
C ILE A 11 13.93 -17.19 2.46
N LEU A 12 13.80 -16.54 1.32
CA LEU A 12 12.62 -16.58 0.46
C LEU A 12 12.83 -17.63 -0.62
N GLN A 13 11.96 -18.63 -0.63
CA GLN A 13 11.91 -19.68 -1.64
C GLN A 13 10.63 -19.55 -2.46
N MET A 14 10.71 -19.97 -3.71
CA MET A 14 9.52 -20.12 -4.55
C MET A 14 8.56 -21.17 -3.96
N SER A 15 7.30 -21.05 -4.28
CA SER A 15 6.33 -22.12 -4.06
C SER A 15 6.57 -23.27 -5.06
N ASP A 16 6.00 -24.42 -4.75
CA ASP A 16 6.03 -25.59 -5.65
C ASP A 16 4.92 -25.54 -6.72
N LEU A 17 4.18 -24.44 -6.82
CA LEU A 17 3.12 -24.25 -7.80
C LEU A 17 3.73 -24.18 -9.21
N SER A 18 3.13 -24.90 -10.15
CA SER A 18 3.61 -25.01 -11.52
C SER A 18 2.67 -24.45 -12.57
N THR A 19 1.41 -24.22 -12.21
CA THR A 19 0.36 -23.72 -13.10
C THR A 19 -0.38 -22.52 -12.52
N PHE A 20 -0.98 -21.72 -13.39
CA PHE A 20 -1.85 -20.61 -12.95
C PHE A 20 -3.11 -21.11 -12.22
N ASP A 21 -3.66 -22.26 -12.64
CA ASP A 21 -4.84 -22.83 -11.96
C ASP A 21 -4.56 -23.21 -10.50
N GLU A 22 -3.34 -23.73 -10.21
CA GLU A 22 -2.91 -23.99 -8.84
C GLU A 22 -2.76 -22.68 -8.05
N PHE A 23 -2.22 -21.64 -8.70
CA PHE A 23 -2.07 -20.33 -8.09
C PHE A 23 -3.43 -19.69 -7.80
N ASP A 24 -4.39 -19.76 -8.73
CA ASP A 24 -5.74 -19.22 -8.56
C ASP A 24 -6.45 -19.87 -7.37
N LYS A 25 -6.31 -21.20 -7.18
CA LYS A 25 -6.83 -21.89 -6.00
C LYS A 25 -6.23 -21.40 -4.69
N VAL A 26 -4.94 -21.09 -4.67
CA VAL A 26 -4.30 -20.49 -3.47
C VAL A 26 -4.85 -19.10 -3.19
N VAL A 27 -5.13 -18.32 -4.22
CA VAL A 27 -5.77 -17.01 -4.08
C VAL A 27 -7.20 -17.15 -3.56
N GLU A 28 -7.98 -18.09 -4.10
CA GLU A 28 -9.32 -18.41 -3.61
C GLU A 28 -9.29 -18.82 -2.12
N ASP A 29 -8.37 -19.70 -1.71
CA ASP A 29 -8.19 -20.09 -0.31
C ASP A 29 -7.87 -18.87 0.59
N CYS A 30 -7.12 -17.89 0.08
CA CYS A 30 -6.87 -16.65 0.80
C CYS A 30 -8.13 -15.79 0.99
N TRP A 31 -9.04 -15.78 0.02
CA TRP A 31 -10.34 -15.12 0.17
C TRP A 31 -11.24 -15.81 1.22
N GLU A 32 -11.22 -17.13 1.23
CA GLU A 32 -12.06 -17.92 2.15
C GLU A 32 -11.53 -17.92 3.59
N ARG A 33 -10.21 -18.07 3.78
CA ARG A 33 -9.57 -18.27 5.08
C ARG A 33 -8.89 -17.02 5.64
N GLY A 34 -8.77 -15.98 4.83
CA GLY A 34 -8.24 -14.68 5.24
C GLY A 34 -6.78 -14.70 5.71
N PRO A 35 -6.43 -13.96 6.79
CA PRO A 35 -5.04 -13.75 7.22
C PRO A 35 -4.23 -15.02 7.45
N GLN A 36 -4.88 -16.11 7.85
CA GLN A 36 -4.20 -17.40 8.10
C GLN A 36 -3.63 -18.00 6.80
N ALA A 37 -4.38 -17.95 5.69
CA ALA A 37 -3.91 -18.43 4.40
C ALA A 37 -2.90 -17.43 3.78
N ILE A 38 -3.16 -16.13 3.90
CA ILE A 38 -2.30 -15.06 3.40
C ILE A 38 -0.87 -15.15 3.99
N ALA A 39 -0.74 -15.49 5.27
CA ALA A 39 0.56 -15.65 5.92
C ALA A 39 1.44 -16.76 5.31
N HIS A 40 0.83 -17.72 4.61
CA HIS A 40 1.52 -18.84 3.96
C HIS A 40 1.76 -18.65 2.47
N LEU A 41 1.32 -17.52 1.89
CA LEU A 41 1.56 -17.23 0.49
C LEU A 41 3.05 -17.18 0.17
N ARG A 42 3.44 -17.88 -0.90
CA ARG A 42 4.80 -17.87 -1.46
C ARG A 42 4.73 -17.47 -2.93
N PRO A 43 5.67 -16.63 -3.39
CA PRO A 43 5.77 -16.32 -4.82
C PRO A 43 6.08 -17.58 -5.64
N MET A 44 5.55 -17.66 -6.85
CA MET A 44 5.84 -18.75 -7.78
C MET A 44 7.23 -18.63 -8.41
N THR A 45 7.83 -17.45 -8.43
CA THR A 45 9.09 -17.15 -9.12
C THR A 45 10.09 -16.44 -8.21
N LEU A 46 11.37 -16.49 -8.57
CA LEU A 46 12.40 -15.74 -7.87
C LEU A 46 12.19 -14.23 -7.99
N GLU A 47 11.66 -13.75 -9.12
CA GLU A 47 11.30 -12.35 -9.31
C GLU A 47 10.20 -11.93 -8.32
N GLY A 48 9.24 -12.80 -8.06
CA GLY A 48 8.23 -12.58 -7.03
C GLY A 48 8.84 -12.50 -5.62
N CYS A 49 9.84 -13.30 -5.32
CA CYS A 49 10.62 -13.21 -4.08
C CYS A 49 11.39 -11.90 -3.98
N VAL A 50 12.02 -11.46 -5.08
CA VAL A 50 12.71 -10.16 -5.15
C VAL A 50 11.70 -9.01 -4.92
N MET A 51 10.56 -9.05 -5.58
CA MET A 51 9.53 -8.01 -5.41
C MET A 51 9.07 -7.92 -3.96
N ARG A 52 8.83 -9.05 -3.30
CA ARG A 52 8.41 -9.11 -1.89
C ARG A 52 9.44 -8.48 -0.93
N ILE A 53 10.72 -8.81 -1.09
CA ILE A 53 11.77 -8.24 -0.24
C ILE A 53 12.02 -6.76 -0.53
N SER A 54 11.95 -6.37 -1.81
CA SER A 54 12.17 -4.98 -2.24
C SER A 54 11.13 -4.03 -1.65
N ASP A 55 9.89 -4.48 -1.54
CA ASP A 55 8.82 -3.72 -0.92
C ASP A 55 9.14 -3.38 0.53
N ILE A 56 9.54 -4.37 1.32
CA ILE A 56 9.90 -4.16 2.74
C ILE A 56 11.10 -3.20 2.87
N ILE A 57 12.12 -3.36 2.02
CA ILE A 57 13.29 -2.48 2.02
C ILE A 57 12.89 -1.04 1.69
N ALA A 58 12.00 -0.87 0.71
CA ALA A 58 11.53 0.45 0.30
C ALA A 58 10.79 1.18 1.44
N TYR A 59 9.98 0.47 2.21
CA TYR A 59 9.23 1.07 3.31
C TYR A 59 10.07 1.40 4.54
N VAL A 60 10.98 0.52 4.95
CA VAL A 60 11.68 0.64 6.24
C VAL A 60 12.36 1.99 6.42
N GLY A 61 13.08 2.46 5.41
CA GLY A 61 13.75 3.76 5.48
C GLY A 61 12.84 4.94 5.09
N LYS A 62 11.91 4.70 4.15
CA LYS A 62 11.01 5.74 3.65
C LYS A 62 10.03 6.20 4.71
N ASP A 63 9.42 5.30 5.46
CA ASP A 63 8.50 5.61 6.55
C ASP A 63 9.15 6.52 7.60
N ARG A 64 10.41 6.25 7.95
CA ARG A 64 11.17 7.09 8.88
C ARG A 64 11.37 8.50 8.36
N GLN A 65 11.77 8.64 7.09
CA GLN A 65 11.90 9.95 6.46
C GLN A 65 10.59 10.72 6.41
N ASP A 66 9.49 10.04 6.12
CA ASP A 66 8.19 10.67 6.04
C ASP A 66 7.68 11.07 7.43
N ALA A 67 7.92 10.27 8.46
CA ALA A 67 7.64 10.62 9.84
C ALA A 67 8.43 11.86 10.31
N LEU A 68 9.73 11.95 9.94
CA LEU A 68 10.56 13.13 10.22
C LEU A 68 10.03 14.38 9.50
N ARG A 69 9.70 14.27 8.22
CA ARG A 69 9.14 15.39 7.43
C ARG A 69 7.78 15.85 7.93
N ALA A 70 6.96 14.92 8.41
CA ALA A 70 5.66 15.22 8.99
C ALA A 70 5.76 15.80 10.41
N GLY A 71 6.96 15.83 11.02
CA GLY A 71 7.14 16.24 12.41
C GLY A 71 6.57 15.26 13.43
N ALA A 72 6.24 14.03 12.99
CA ALA A 72 5.75 12.96 13.85
C ALA A 72 6.88 12.22 14.59
N ALA A 73 8.13 12.42 14.17
CA ALA A 73 9.33 11.86 14.75
C ALA A 73 10.50 12.84 14.69
N THR A 74 11.55 12.59 15.47
CA THR A 74 12.85 13.29 15.43
C THR A 74 13.95 12.32 15.02
N GLU A 75 15.14 12.83 14.67
CA GLU A 75 16.29 11.98 14.30
C GLU A 75 16.65 11.00 15.43
N GLU A 76 16.46 11.40 16.68
CA GLU A 76 16.72 10.56 17.86
C GLU A 76 15.65 9.49 18.12
N THR A 77 14.54 9.54 17.37
CA THR A 77 13.42 8.59 17.55
C THR A 77 13.82 7.17 17.16
N PHE A 78 14.65 7.02 16.14
CA PHE A 78 15.01 5.73 15.57
C PHE A 78 16.46 5.37 15.85
N ASP A 79 16.70 4.08 16.03
CA ASP A 79 18.05 3.54 16.15
C ASP A 79 18.70 3.44 14.75
N ASP A 80 19.95 3.85 14.64
CA ASP A 80 20.66 3.94 13.35
C ASP A 80 20.87 2.59 12.65
N GLY A 81 21.08 1.51 13.37
CA GLY A 81 21.23 0.17 12.82
C GLY A 81 22.17 0.06 11.61
N LEU A 82 22.00 -1.00 10.83
CA LEU A 82 22.80 -1.30 9.62
C LEU A 82 22.65 -0.26 8.50
N GLY A 83 21.52 0.43 8.43
CA GLY A 83 21.19 1.37 7.35
C GLY A 83 21.29 2.84 7.75
N GLY A 84 21.51 3.14 9.03
CA GLY A 84 21.45 4.50 9.52
C GLY A 84 20.05 5.13 9.42
N ALA A 85 19.97 6.43 9.69
CA ALA A 85 18.72 7.19 9.59
C ALA A 85 18.30 7.52 8.15
N TYR A 86 19.19 7.34 7.18
CA TYR A 86 18.93 7.72 5.78
C TYR A 86 18.44 6.55 4.95
N ASN A 87 17.29 6.73 4.31
CA ASN A 87 16.68 5.71 3.43
C ASN A 87 17.63 5.18 2.35
N ALA A 88 18.42 6.05 1.73
CA ALA A 88 19.36 5.64 0.67
C ALA A 88 20.44 4.68 1.20
N TRP A 89 20.92 4.87 2.42
CA TRP A 89 21.93 3.99 3.02
C TRP A 89 21.32 2.66 3.46
N ALA A 90 20.15 2.70 4.10
CA ALA A 90 19.41 1.48 4.46
C ALA A 90 19.13 0.62 3.23
N THR A 91 18.60 1.22 2.16
CA THR A 91 18.32 0.53 0.90
C THR A 91 19.60 -0.06 0.31
N SER A 92 20.70 0.70 0.26
CA SER A 92 21.98 0.24 -0.30
C SER A 92 22.56 -0.92 0.51
N ALA A 93 22.52 -0.86 1.84
CA ALA A 93 23.05 -1.91 2.71
C ALA A 93 22.27 -3.22 2.55
N PHE A 94 20.94 -3.18 2.58
CA PHE A 94 20.11 -4.37 2.40
C PHE A 94 20.21 -4.96 1.00
N VAL A 95 20.25 -4.13 -0.06
CA VAL A 95 20.42 -4.60 -1.43
C VAL A 95 21.76 -5.27 -1.61
N ALA A 96 22.84 -4.69 -1.08
CA ALA A 96 24.18 -5.31 -1.16
C ALA A 96 24.20 -6.65 -0.43
N ASP A 97 23.62 -6.75 0.76
CA ASP A 97 23.54 -8.00 1.53
C ASP A 97 22.75 -9.08 0.77
N ILE A 98 21.58 -8.73 0.22
CA ILE A 98 20.78 -9.68 -0.57
C ILE A 98 21.55 -10.19 -1.80
N VAL A 99 22.18 -9.31 -2.53
CA VAL A 99 22.95 -9.69 -3.73
C VAL A 99 24.07 -10.67 -3.34
N GLN A 100 24.83 -10.38 -2.28
CA GLN A 100 25.90 -11.24 -1.81
C GLN A 100 25.41 -12.61 -1.35
N ASN A 101 24.26 -12.66 -0.69
CA ASN A 101 23.73 -13.92 -0.13
C ASN A 101 22.89 -14.73 -1.11
N SER A 102 22.39 -14.13 -2.20
CA SER A 102 21.48 -14.75 -3.16
C SER A 102 22.12 -15.08 -4.50
N PHE A 103 23.19 -14.39 -4.90
CA PHE A 103 23.77 -14.56 -6.22
C PHE A 103 24.15 -16.01 -6.53
N GLY A 104 23.67 -16.54 -7.65
CA GLY A 104 23.91 -17.90 -8.09
C GLY A 104 23.14 -18.99 -7.31
N LYS A 105 22.20 -18.62 -6.45
CA LYS A 105 21.35 -19.54 -5.68
C LYS A 105 19.90 -19.52 -6.17
N PRO A 106 19.15 -20.62 -6.05
CA PRO A 106 17.74 -20.68 -6.41
C PRO A 106 16.81 -20.12 -5.30
N GLN A 107 17.26 -19.09 -4.59
CA GLN A 107 16.56 -18.47 -3.49
C GLN A 107 17.03 -17.04 -3.27
N ILE A 108 16.21 -16.22 -2.64
CA ILE A 108 16.57 -14.89 -2.18
C ILE A 108 16.79 -14.94 -0.67
N SER A 109 17.93 -14.47 -0.20
CA SER A 109 18.28 -14.54 1.23
C SER A 109 19.02 -13.31 1.72
N LEU A 110 18.79 -12.99 2.98
CA LEU A 110 19.57 -12.05 3.77
C LEU A 110 20.60 -12.80 4.61
N SER A 111 21.68 -12.14 5.00
CA SER A 111 22.48 -12.60 6.14
C SER A 111 21.63 -12.60 7.42
N GLU A 112 22.07 -13.34 8.42
CA GLU A 112 21.38 -13.38 9.71
C GLU A 112 21.36 -11.99 10.39
N GLU A 113 22.43 -11.23 10.24
CA GLU A 113 22.57 -9.88 10.78
C GLU A 113 21.58 -8.92 10.09
N ALA A 114 21.56 -8.87 8.77
CA ALA A 114 20.64 -8.01 8.00
C ALA A 114 19.18 -8.39 8.25
N PHE A 115 18.87 -9.67 8.39
CA PHE A 115 17.53 -10.12 8.70
C PHE A 115 17.05 -9.67 10.09
N LYS A 116 17.90 -9.83 11.13
CA LYS A 116 17.60 -9.34 12.48
C LYS A 116 17.39 -7.83 12.49
N GLU A 117 18.24 -7.12 11.77
CA GLU A 117 18.16 -5.68 11.67
C GLU A 117 16.88 -5.21 10.95
N MET A 118 16.53 -5.83 9.85
CA MET A 118 15.29 -5.52 9.14
C MET A 118 14.05 -5.77 10.02
N LYS A 119 14.01 -6.88 10.74
CA LYS A 119 12.92 -7.17 11.71
C LYS A 119 12.86 -6.13 12.83
N ARG A 120 14.03 -5.72 13.34
CA ARG A 120 14.11 -4.67 14.36
C ARG A 120 13.56 -3.35 13.83
N ALA A 121 14.02 -2.91 12.67
CA ALA A 121 13.62 -1.66 12.06
C ALA A 121 12.12 -1.63 11.72
N LYS A 122 11.58 -2.73 11.15
CA LYS A 122 10.14 -2.88 10.88
C LYS A 122 9.31 -2.76 12.17
N ARG A 123 9.74 -3.46 13.25
CA ARG A 123 9.05 -3.39 14.55
C ARG A 123 9.09 -1.99 15.14
N GLU A 124 10.23 -1.33 15.06
CA GLU A 124 10.40 0.03 15.56
C GLU A 124 9.52 1.02 14.80
N ASN A 125 9.45 0.94 13.46
CA ASN A 125 8.54 1.73 12.66
C ASN A 125 7.08 1.49 13.05
N TYR A 126 6.69 0.22 13.24
CA TYR A 126 5.34 -0.12 13.67
C TYR A 126 4.99 0.54 15.01
N GLN A 127 5.87 0.43 16.00
CA GLN A 127 5.63 0.98 17.34
C GLN A 127 5.67 2.51 17.41
N LYS A 128 6.60 3.14 16.68
CA LYS A 128 6.90 4.57 16.82
C LYS A 128 6.16 5.45 15.79
N ILE A 129 5.79 4.89 14.65
CA ILE A 129 5.07 5.62 13.60
C ILE A 129 3.58 5.25 13.66
N TYR A 130 3.25 3.98 13.41
CA TYR A 130 1.87 3.53 13.27
C TYR A 130 1.15 3.44 14.62
N GLY A 131 1.77 2.88 15.65
CA GLY A 131 1.18 2.78 16.99
C GLY A 131 0.98 4.16 17.65
N ALA A 132 1.83 5.13 17.34
CA ALA A 132 1.63 6.51 17.78
C ALA A 132 0.46 7.19 17.04
N SER A 133 0.21 6.84 15.79
CA SER A 133 -0.92 7.33 15.00
C SER A 133 -2.26 6.76 15.49
N GLU A 134 -2.29 5.50 15.93
CA GLU A 134 -3.49 4.89 16.54
C GLU A 134 -3.89 5.57 17.86
N ALA A 135 -2.92 6.14 18.59
CA ALA A 135 -3.19 6.92 19.81
C ALA A 135 -3.86 8.29 19.52
N ASN A 136 -3.83 8.76 18.27
CA ASN A 136 -4.53 9.97 17.81
C ASN A 136 -5.90 9.64 17.21
N GLY A 137 -6.66 8.76 17.82
CA GLY A 137 -7.87 8.09 17.35
C GLY A 137 -8.97 8.95 16.71
N ASP A 138 -9.07 10.24 17.03
CA ASP A 138 -10.14 11.11 16.50
C ASP A 138 -10.05 11.30 14.98
N PHE A 139 -8.85 11.49 14.43
CA PHE A 139 -8.67 11.70 12.99
C PHE A 139 -8.99 10.44 12.16
N SER A 140 -8.68 9.27 12.69
CA SER A 140 -8.97 7.98 12.05
C SER A 140 -10.47 7.73 11.89
N GLU A 141 -11.28 8.06 12.90
CA GLU A 141 -12.74 7.90 12.85
C GLU A 141 -13.40 8.90 11.88
N ASP A 142 -12.89 10.12 11.79
CA ASP A 142 -13.41 11.10 10.84
C ASP A 142 -13.11 10.71 9.39
N ILE A 143 -11.90 10.21 9.11
CA ILE A 143 -11.55 9.67 7.79
C ILE A 143 -12.44 8.47 7.44
N LYS A 144 -12.68 7.58 8.37
CA LYS A 144 -13.56 6.42 8.18
C LYS A 144 -14.99 6.88 7.81
N ARG A 145 -15.52 7.86 8.52
CA ARG A 145 -16.84 8.45 8.19
C ARG A 145 -16.86 9.06 6.79
N LEU A 146 -15.77 9.71 6.37
CA LEU A 146 -15.70 10.24 5.00
C LEU A 146 -15.69 9.13 3.96
N PHE A 147 -14.99 8.02 4.19
CA PHE A 147 -15.05 6.86 3.31
C PHE A 147 -16.48 6.29 3.22
N GLU A 148 -17.17 6.14 4.34
CA GLU A 148 -18.56 5.66 4.39
C GLU A 148 -19.49 6.60 3.61
N LYS A 149 -19.39 7.91 3.83
CA LYS A 149 -20.18 8.92 3.11
C LYS A 149 -19.90 8.93 1.62
N LEU A 150 -18.62 8.87 1.24
CA LEU A 150 -18.23 8.83 -0.16
C LEU A 150 -18.75 7.57 -0.84
N TYR A 151 -18.66 6.43 -0.17
CA TYR A 151 -19.22 5.18 -0.67
C TYR A 151 -20.73 5.27 -0.93
N GLU A 152 -21.51 5.79 0.02
CA GLU A 152 -22.96 5.94 -0.14
C GLU A 152 -23.30 6.96 -1.25
N TYR A 153 -22.55 8.05 -1.35
CA TYR A 153 -22.71 9.05 -2.40
C TYR A 153 -22.45 8.42 -3.78
N GLU A 154 -21.35 7.72 -3.96
CA GLU A 154 -20.99 7.12 -5.25
C GLU A 154 -21.91 5.95 -5.61
N LEU A 155 -22.40 5.19 -4.64
CA LEU A 155 -23.42 4.17 -4.87
C LEU A 155 -24.74 4.78 -5.38
N SER A 156 -25.15 5.92 -4.82
CA SER A 156 -26.29 6.67 -5.27
C SER A 156 -26.07 7.25 -6.68
N SER A 157 -24.88 7.80 -6.92
CA SER A 157 -24.44 8.31 -8.22
C SER A 157 -24.53 7.26 -9.30
N LEU A 158 -24.04 6.06 -9.03
CA LEU A 158 -24.12 4.91 -9.95
C LEU A 158 -25.56 4.51 -10.26
N LYS A 159 -26.40 4.44 -9.21
CA LYS A 159 -27.85 4.10 -9.36
C LYS A 159 -28.63 5.17 -10.13
N SER A 160 -28.23 6.43 -10.08
CA SER A 160 -28.87 7.52 -10.82
C SER A 160 -28.70 7.39 -12.34
N GLY A 161 -27.60 6.76 -12.79
CA GLY A 161 -27.22 6.63 -14.19
C GLY A 161 -26.74 7.93 -14.85
N ASP A 162 -26.50 8.99 -14.06
CA ASP A 162 -26.02 10.27 -14.58
C ASP A 162 -24.54 10.19 -14.97
N GLN A 163 -24.28 10.06 -16.26
CA GLN A 163 -22.94 9.93 -16.81
C GLN A 163 -22.08 11.19 -16.67
N SER A 164 -22.63 12.31 -16.18
CA SER A 164 -21.85 13.51 -15.88
C SER A 164 -21.06 13.42 -14.59
N LEU A 165 -21.38 12.47 -13.71
CA LEU A 165 -20.79 12.29 -12.40
C LEU A 165 -19.39 11.67 -12.46
N ALA A 166 -18.59 11.90 -11.41
CA ALA A 166 -17.18 11.55 -11.35
C ALA A 166 -16.93 10.04 -11.57
N ILE A 167 -17.72 9.18 -10.96
CA ILE A 167 -17.57 7.73 -11.11
C ILE A 167 -17.69 7.27 -12.57
N PHE A 168 -18.56 7.90 -13.37
CA PHE A 168 -18.68 7.58 -14.78
C PHE A 168 -17.48 8.09 -15.58
N LYS A 169 -17.10 9.35 -15.40
CA LYS A 169 -16.03 10.00 -16.17
C LYS A 169 -14.63 9.51 -15.83
N HIS A 170 -14.38 9.27 -14.53
CA HIS A 170 -13.03 8.99 -14.05
C HIS A 170 -12.77 7.50 -13.79
N HIS A 171 -13.82 6.66 -13.79
CA HIS A 171 -13.64 5.22 -13.59
C HIS A 171 -14.29 4.40 -14.71
N ILE A 172 -15.61 4.43 -14.86
CA ILE A 172 -16.32 3.54 -15.81
C ILE A 172 -15.88 3.77 -17.24
N GLU A 173 -15.86 5.01 -17.71
CA GLU A 173 -15.48 5.34 -19.09
C GLU A 173 -14.02 4.98 -19.40
N PRO A 174 -13.01 5.38 -18.59
CA PRO A 174 -11.61 4.99 -18.82
C PRO A 174 -11.40 3.47 -18.79
N VAL A 175 -11.98 2.76 -17.81
CA VAL A 175 -11.86 1.30 -17.71
C VAL A 175 -12.52 0.60 -18.91
N SER A 176 -13.73 1.02 -19.30
CA SER A 176 -14.42 0.50 -20.47
C SER A 176 -13.62 0.70 -21.74
N ARG A 177 -13.05 1.91 -21.92
CA ARG A 177 -12.20 2.24 -23.07
C ARG A 177 -10.92 1.41 -23.08
N HIS A 178 -10.33 1.15 -21.92
CA HIS A 178 -9.14 0.33 -21.80
C HIS A 178 -9.44 -1.12 -22.17
N LEU A 179 -10.44 -1.73 -21.56
CA LEU A 179 -10.80 -3.12 -21.79
C LEU A 179 -11.26 -3.39 -23.23
N SER A 180 -11.96 -2.44 -23.86
CA SER A 180 -12.40 -2.57 -25.24
C SER A 180 -11.25 -2.73 -26.23
N ARG A 181 -10.06 -2.21 -25.96
CA ARG A 181 -8.84 -2.40 -26.77
C ARG A 181 -8.38 -3.86 -26.83
N TYR A 182 -8.77 -4.64 -25.83
CA TYR A 182 -8.43 -6.06 -25.70
C TYR A 182 -9.63 -6.96 -25.99
N GLY A 183 -10.75 -6.39 -26.53
CA GLY A 183 -11.96 -7.15 -26.85
C GLY A 183 -12.80 -7.53 -25.64
N HIS A 184 -12.58 -6.91 -24.48
CA HIS A 184 -13.35 -7.14 -23.27
C HIS A 184 -14.38 -6.03 -23.01
N THR A 185 -15.47 -6.39 -22.32
CA THR A 185 -16.52 -5.45 -21.88
C THR A 185 -16.42 -5.27 -20.38
N TYR A 186 -16.52 -4.04 -19.90
CA TYR A 186 -16.61 -3.75 -18.47
C TYR A 186 -18.06 -3.81 -18.02
N ASP A 187 -18.46 -4.89 -17.37
CA ASP A 187 -19.80 -5.06 -16.82
C ASP A 187 -19.90 -4.49 -15.40
N TRP A 188 -19.87 -3.17 -15.30
CA TRP A 188 -19.97 -2.44 -14.04
C TRP A 188 -21.34 -2.59 -13.35
N LYS A 189 -22.37 -3.09 -14.06
CA LYS A 189 -23.72 -3.27 -13.54
C LYS A 189 -23.91 -4.61 -12.82
N SER A 190 -23.09 -5.60 -13.09
CA SER A 190 -23.18 -6.92 -12.46
C SER A 190 -22.96 -6.86 -10.96
N ASP A 191 -22.05 -5.97 -10.52
CA ASP A 191 -21.79 -5.70 -9.10
C ASP A 191 -21.49 -4.21 -8.89
N VAL A 192 -22.55 -3.46 -8.57
CA VAL A 192 -22.46 -2.02 -8.35
C VAL A 192 -21.65 -1.67 -7.10
N HIS A 193 -21.68 -2.53 -6.08
CA HIS A 193 -20.91 -2.34 -4.85
C HIS A 193 -19.43 -2.50 -5.12
N ARG A 194 -19.05 -3.52 -5.88
CA ARG A 194 -17.67 -3.73 -6.31
C ARG A 194 -17.16 -2.56 -7.16
N THR A 195 -17.98 -2.07 -8.09
CA THR A 195 -17.61 -0.91 -8.92
C THR A 195 -17.32 0.34 -8.11
N VAL A 196 -18.11 0.61 -7.07
CA VAL A 196 -17.86 1.75 -6.16
C VAL A 196 -16.57 1.54 -5.37
N VAL A 197 -16.35 0.35 -4.83
CA VAL A 197 -15.12 0.03 -4.11
C VAL A 197 -13.88 0.17 -5.00
N ASP A 198 -13.95 -0.33 -6.23
CA ASP A 198 -12.85 -0.22 -7.20
C ASP A 198 -12.57 1.25 -7.56
N PHE A 199 -13.60 2.09 -7.68
CA PHE A 199 -13.41 3.54 -7.90
C PHE A 199 -12.73 4.23 -6.73
N ILE A 200 -13.21 4.01 -5.51
CA ILE A 200 -12.66 4.65 -4.31
C ILE A 200 -11.22 4.15 -4.05
N SER A 201 -10.97 2.86 -4.18
CA SER A 201 -9.64 2.27 -3.96
C SER A 201 -8.59 2.70 -4.98
N ALA A 202 -9.02 3.17 -6.16
CA ALA A 202 -8.14 3.71 -7.19
C ALA A 202 -7.81 5.20 -7.01
N MET A 203 -8.42 5.88 -6.04
CA MET A 203 -8.14 7.29 -5.77
C MET A 203 -6.74 7.45 -5.17
N THR A 204 -6.05 8.53 -5.56
CA THR A 204 -4.92 9.03 -4.78
C THR A 204 -5.44 9.80 -3.56
N ASP A 205 -4.59 9.99 -2.55
CA ASP A 205 -4.95 10.77 -1.36
C ASP A 205 -5.45 12.17 -1.73
N ASP A 206 -4.76 12.86 -2.65
CA ASP A 206 -5.15 14.19 -3.11
C ASP A 206 -6.50 14.18 -3.81
N TYR A 207 -6.78 13.14 -4.62
CA TYR A 207 -8.07 13.02 -5.28
C TYR A 207 -9.21 12.74 -4.30
N PHE A 208 -8.97 11.87 -3.31
CA PHE A 208 -9.93 11.59 -2.24
C PHE A 208 -10.25 12.87 -1.44
N VAL A 209 -9.21 13.58 -0.99
CA VAL A 209 -9.36 14.84 -0.24
C VAL A 209 -10.16 15.86 -1.04
N ALA A 210 -9.75 16.13 -2.30
CA ALA A 210 -10.43 17.10 -3.15
C ALA A 210 -11.90 16.71 -3.43
N THR A 211 -12.18 15.41 -3.58
CA THR A 211 -13.55 14.92 -3.77
C THR A 211 -14.38 15.10 -2.51
N CYS A 212 -13.84 14.74 -1.34
CA CYS A 212 -14.53 14.92 -0.07
C CYS A 212 -14.78 16.40 0.25
N GLU A 213 -13.81 17.29 0.03
CA GLU A 213 -13.97 18.73 0.22
C GLU A 213 -15.06 19.35 -0.69
N ALA A 214 -15.18 18.82 -1.91
CA ALA A 214 -16.19 19.28 -2.86
C ALA A 214 -17.61 18.80 -2.50
N LEU A 215 -17.73 17.61 -1.91
CA LEU A 215 -19.01 16.97 -1.62
C LEU A 215 -19.51 17.20 -0.19
N PHE A 216 -18.60 17.31 0.78
CA PHE A 216 -18.92 17.32 2.20
C PHE A 216 -18.30 18.56 2.88
N PRO A 217 -19.10 19.52 3.33
CA PRO A 217 -18.59 20.76 3.95
C PRO A 217 -17.66 20.52 5.14
N GLU A 218 -17.94 19.49 5.95
CA GLU A 218 -17.13 19.12 7.11
C GLU A 218 -15.72 18.64 6.75
N ALA A 219 -15.51 18.12 5.56
CA ALA A 219 -14.19 17.67 5.11
C ALA A 219 -13.20 18.83 4.96
N GLN A 220 -13.70 20.05 4.70
CA GLN A 220 -12.85 21.24 4.54
C GLN A 220 -12.10 21.63 5.82
N GLU A 221 -12.62 21.25 6.98
CA GLU A 221 -12.00 21.51 8.28
C GLU A 221 -11.06 20.38 8.73
N LEU A 222 -11.23 19.17 8.20
CA LEU A 222 -10.45 17.99 8.61
C LEU A 222 -9.06 17.96 8.00
N PHE A 223 -8.91 18.44 6.76
CA PHE A 223 -7.64 18.35 6.06
C PHE A 223 -6.85 19.65 6.19
N PRO A 224 -5.69 19.65 6.86
CA PRO A 224 -4.86 20.84 6.96
C PRO A 224 -4.36 21.24 5.57
N LYS A 225 -4.62 22.47 5.16
CA LYS A 225 -4.06 23.05 3.94
C LYS A 225 -2.56 23.20 4.09
N ARG A 226 -1.80 22.18 3.68
CA ARG A 226 -0.34 22.25 3.65
C ARG A 226 0.10 23.02 2.41
N SER A 227 0.68 24.19 2.61
CA SER A 227 1.38 24.89 1.54
C SER A 227 2.84 24.43 1.53
N TYR A 228 3.36 24.03 0.38
CA TYR A 228 4.79 23.77 0.18
C TYR A 228 5.66 25.01 0.46
N PHE A 229 5.06 26.19 0.52
CA PHE A 229 5.71 27.49 0.73
C PHE A 229 5.34 28.13 2.08
N ALA A 230 4.76 27.36 3.02
CA ALA A 230 4.27 27.90 4.29
C ALA A 230 5.35 28.49 5.20
N GLU A 231 6.60 28.15 5.03
CA GLU A 231 7.72 28.60 5.86
C GLU A 231 8.63 29.64 5.20
N GLY A 232 8.06 30.56 4.42
CA GLY A 232 8.82 31.72 3.91
C GLY A 232 9.73 31.46 2.70
N VAL A 233 9.61 30.32 2.06
CA VAL A 233 10.23 30.08 0.76
C VAL A 233 9.49 30.92 -0.28
N ARG A 234 10.15 31.91 -0.87
CA ARG A 234 9.61 32.68 -2.01
C ARG A 234 9.83 31.86 -3.29
N ALA A 235 8.76 31.75 -4.09
CA ALA A 235 8.82 31.18 -5.44
C ALA A 235 9.70 32.02 -6.35
#